data_8d8341bc50047a85337386472ab5c0b3
#
_entry.id   8d8341bc50047a85337386472ab5c0b3
#
_cell.length_a   1.000
_cell.length_b   1.000
_cell.length_c   1.000
_cell.angle_alpha   90.00
_cell.angle_beta   90.00
_cell.angle_gamma   90.00
#
_symmetry.space_group_name_H-M   'P 1'
#
loop_
_entity.id
_entity.type
_entity.pdbx_description
1 polymer ?
#
loop_
_entity_poly.entity_id
_entity_poly.type
_entity_poly.pdbx_seq_one_letter_code
_entity_poly.pdbx_strand_id
1 'polypeptide(L)' 'MKGTKLRERRVALGLTQQGLADKLDVSRNTVARWERDEMAIPGFLHLALKSIESEAAKDAANNTQPKAKR' A
#
# COMPACT_ATOMS: atom_id res chain seq x y z
N MET A 1 -13.36 -4.15 -3.24
CA MET A 1 -12.27 -4.84 -2.49
C MET A 1 -12.71 -5.01 -1.06
N LYS A 2 -12.48 -6.18 -0.51
CA LYS A 2 -12.78 -6.42 0.90
C LYS A 2 -11.60 -6.04 1.76
N GLY A 3 -11.87 -5.78 3.04
CA GLY A 3 -10.83 -5.40 3.97
C GLY A 3 -9.72 -6.43 4.10
N THR A 4 -10.08 -7.72 4.07
CA THR A 4 -9.08 -8.79 4.14
C THR A 4 -8.14 -8.74 2.95
N LYS A 5 -8.66 -8.43 1.78
CA LYS A 5 -7.83 -8.35 0.58
C LYS A 5 -6.88 -7.15 0.68
N LEU A 6 -7.38 -6.04 1.17
CA LEU A 6 -6.54 -4.87 1.39
C LEU A 6 -5.40 -5.21 2.35
N ARG A 7 -5.73 -5.88 3.43
CA ARG A 7 -4.71 -6.26 4.41
C ARG A 7 -3.67 -7.19 3.80
N GLU A 8 -4.11 -8.17 3.02
CA GLU A 8 -3.20 -9.10 2.36
C GLU A 8 -2.22 -8.36 1.45
N ARG A 9 -2.73 -7.43 0.67
CA ARG A 9 -1.89 -6.68 -0.25
C ARG A 9 -0.90 -5.79 0.51
N ARG A 10 -1.37 -5.19 1.60
CA ARG A 10 -0.52 -4.36 2.44
C ARG A 10 0.63 -5.17 3.05
N VAL A 11 0.28 -6.33 3.60
CA VAL A 11 1.28 -7.18 4.25
C VAL A 11 2.28 -7.69 3.21
N ALA A 12 1.80 -8.03 2.03
CA ALA A 12 2.68 -8.49 0.95
C ALA A 12 3.68 -7.42 0.55
N LEU A 13 3.33 -6.15 0.73
CA LEU A 13 4.23 -5.04 0.45
C LEU A 13 5.18 -4.75 1.60
N GLY A 14 5.03 -5.45 2.72
CA GLY A 14 5.85 -5.20 3.89
C GLY A 14 5.51 -3.93 4.62
N LEU A 15 4.30 -3.41 4.43
CA LEU A 15 3.91 -2.15 5.03
C LEU A 15 3.05 -2.35 6.27
N THR A 16 3.25 -1.47 7.24
CA THR A 16 2.33 -1.37 8.37
C THR A 16 1.11 -0.57 7.92
N GLN A 17 0.08 -0.52 8.77
CA GLN A 17 -1.08 0.32 8.49
C GLN A 17 -0.65 1.78 8.36
N GLN A 18 0.24 2.23 9.23
CA GLN A 18 0.74 3.60 9.16
C GLN A 18 1.54 3.81 7.87
N GLY A 19 2.37 2.84 7.49
CA GLY A 19 3.15 2.95 6.28
C GLY A 19 2.28 3.09 5.04
N LEU A 20 1.22 2.29 4.96
CA LEU A 20 0.29 2.40 3.83
C LEU A 20 -0.46 3.73 3.89
N ALA A 21 -0.89 4.14 5.08
CA ALA A 21 -1.59 5.41 5.23
C ALA A 21 -0.74 6.58 4.75
N ASP A 22 0.54 6.56 5.08
CA ASP A 22 1.46 7.60 4.65
C ASP A 22 1.56 7.64 3.12
N LYS A 23 1.64 6.48 2.49
CA LYS A 23 1.74 6.43 1.04
C LYS A 23 0.46 6.90 0.36
N LEU A 24 -0.67 6.68 0.99
CA LEU A 24 -1.97 7.07 0.42
C LEU A 24 -2.41 8.46 0.87
N ASP A 25 -1.65 9.07 1.76
CA ASP A 25 -1.96 10.40 2.31
C ASP A 25 -3.32 10.38 3.04
N VAL A 26 -3.53 9.35 3.83
CA VAL A 26 -4.72 9.23 4.68
C VAL A 26 -4.24 8.90 6.10
N SER A 27 -5.17 8.92 7.05
CA SER A 27 -4.81 8.58 8.42
C SER A 27 -4.70 7.07 8.59
N ARG A 28 -3.92 6.62 9.56
CA ARG A 28 -3.82 5.21 9.89
C ARG A 28 -5.19 4.65 10.27
N ASN A 29 -6.00 5.45 10.96
CA ASN A 29 -7.33 5.03 11.36
C ASN A 29 -8.20 4.70 10.15
N THR A 30 -8.04 5.45 9.07
CA THR A 30 -8.77 5.20 7.84
C THR A 30 -8.41 3.82 7.28
N VAL A 31 -7.11 3.50 7.23
CA VAL A 31 -6.68 2.19 6.74
C VAL A 31 -7.23 1.09 7.64
N ALA A 32 -7.16 1.28 8.95
CA ALA A 32 -7.66 0.28 9.89
C ALA A 32 -9.15 0.01 9.69
N ARG A 33 -9.94 1.06 9.47
CA ARG A 33 -11.37 0.90 9.27
C ARG A 33 -11.69 0.21 7.95
N TRP A 34 -10.93 0.52 6.92
CA TRP A 34 -11.08 -0.19 5.65
C TRP A 34 -10.81 -1.68 5.83
N GLU A 35 -9.77 -2.02 6.57
CA GLU A 35 -9.39 -3.43 6.74
C GLU A 35 -10.39 -4.20 7.59
N ARG A 36 -11.15 -3.51 8.44
CA ARG A 36 -12.18 -4.15 9.25
C ARG A 36 -13.55 -4.08 8.58
N ASP A 37 -13.63 -3.58 7.39
CA ASP A 37 -14.89 -3.40 6.66
C ASP A 37 -15.85 -2.47 7.41
N GLU A 38 -15.31 -1.60 8.23
CA GLU A 38 -16.11 -0.59 8.94
C GLU A 38 -16.38 0.61 8.06
N MET A 39 -15.63 0.76 6.98
CA MET A 39 -15.78 1.84 6.05
C MET A 39 -15.56 1.28 4.65
N ALA A 40 -16.40 1.69 3.71
CA ALA A 40 -16.31 1.18 2.34
C ALA A 40 -14.98 1.60 1.71
N ILE A 41 -14.32 0.65 1.06
CA ILE A 41 -13.07 0.92 0.38
C ILE A 41 -13.38 1.55 -0.96
N PRO A 42 -12.84 2.76 -1.24
CA PRO A 42 -13.12 3.40 -2.52
C PRO A 42 -12.53 2.60 -3.68
N GLY A 43 -13.19 2.66 -4.82
CA GLY A 43 -12.71 1.92 -6.00
C GLY A 43 -11.33 2.35 -6.44
N PHE A 44 -10.98 3.64 -6.28
CA PHE A 44 -9.66 4.11 -6.70
C PHE A 44 -8.52 3.48 -5.90
N LEU A 45 -8.85 2.91 -4.72
CA LEU A 45 -7.81 2.32 -3.89
C LEU A 45 -7.13 1.15 -4.57
N HIS A 46 -7.88 0.39 -5.34
CA HIS A 46 -7.30 -0.70 -6.11
C HIS A 46 -6.20 -0.19 -7.03
N LEU A 47 -6.45 0.94 -7.70
CA LEU A 47 -5.45 1.53 -8.59
C LEU A 47 -4.27 2.11 -7.83
N ALA A 48 -4.55 2.72 -6.69
CA ALA A 48 -3.49 3.27 -5.86
C ALA A 48 -2.56 2.15 -5.37
N LEU A 49 -3.13 1.03 -4.97
CA LEU A 49 -2.32 -0.11 -4.54
C LEU A 49 -1.52 -0.69 -5.69
N LYS A 50 -2.09 -0.76 -6.89
CA LYS A 50 -1.34 -1.23 -8.05
C LYS A 50 -0.14 -0.34 -8.32
N SER A 51 -0.30 0.96 -8.15
CA SER A 51 0.79 1.89 -8.34
C SER A 51 1.91 1.64 -7.31
N ILE A 52 1.53 1.45 -6.04
CA ILE A 52 2.50 1.18 -4.99
C ILE A 52 3.19 -0.16 -5.25
N GLU A 53 2.44 -1.16 -5.66
CA GLU A 53 3.00 -2.48 -5.98
C GLU A 53 3.98 -2.39 -7.13
N SER A 54 3.66 -1.59 -8.11
CA SER A 54 4.54 -1.38 -9.26
C SER A 54 5.82 -0.69 -8.85
N GLU A 55 5.74 0.30 -7.99
CA GLU A 55 6.92 0.98 -7.48
C GLU A 55 7.79 0.05 -6.67
N ALA A 56 7.17 -0.81 -5.86
CA ALA A 56 7.91 -1.77 -5.07
C ALA A 56 8.64 -2.76 -5.97
N ALA A 57 7.99 -3.19 -7.05
CA ALA A 57 8.60 -4.09 -8.01
C ALA A 57 9.76 -3.43 -8.73
N LYS A 58 9.62 -2.16 -9.07
CA LYS A 58 10.72 -1.42 -9.69
C LYS A 58 11.89 -1.29 -8.74
N ASP A 59 11.60 -0.98 -7.48
CA ASP A 59 12.66 -0.87 -6.49
C ASP A 59 13.39 -2.19 -6.34
N ALA A 60 12.67 -3.29 -6.32
CA ALA A 60 13.29 -4.60 -6.24
C ALA A 60 14.15 -4.88 -7.48
N ALA A 61 13.63 -4.52 -8.65
CA ALA A 61 14.36 -4.75 -9.89
C ALA A 61 15.62 -3.90 -9.96
N ASN A 62 15.58 -2.72 -9.36
CA ASN A 62 16.72 -1.82 -9.37
C ASN A 62 17.59 -1.94 -8.16
N ASN A 63 17.36 -2.96 -7.38
CA ASN A 63 18.00 -3.10 -6.10
C ASN A 63 19.51 -3.26 -6.21
N THR A 64 20.00 -3.75 -7.32
CA THR A 64 21.42 -3.92 -7.52
C THR A 64 22.11 -2.63 -7.87
N GLN A 65 21.40 -1.58 -8.17
CA GLN A 65 22.00 -0.35 -8.56
C GLN A 65 22.27 0.54 -7.39
N PRO A 66 23.43 1.15 -7.34
CA PRO A 66 23.70 2.10 -6.28
C PRO A 66 22.79 3.26 -6.50
N LYS A 67 22.03 3.46 -5.56
CA LYS A 67 21.11 4.47 -5.67
C LYS A 67 21.70 5.77 -5.67
N ALA A 68 22.56 5.71 -5.71
CA ALA A 68 23.07 6.79 -5.69
C ALA A 68 22.94 7.91 -6.23
N LYS A 69 22.86 7.71 -6.44
CA LYS A 69 22.79 8.25 -6.79
C LYS A 69 22.31 8.92 -6.63
N ARG A 70 22.15 9.35 -6.32
CA ARG A 70 21.63 9.85 -6.22
C ARG A 70 21.64 10.41 -5.85
#